data_a0e6aa24a2354e6fcc1d7af5a28d1cc2
#
_entry.id   a0e6aa24a2354e6fcc1d7af5a28d1cc2
#
_cell.length_a   1.000
_cell.length_b   1.000
_cell.length_c   1.000
_cell.angle_alpha   90.00
_cell.angle_beta   90.00
_cell.angle_gamma   90.00
#
_symmetry.space_group_name_H-M   'P 1'
#
loop_
_entity.id
_entity.type
_entity.pdbx_description
1 polymer ?
#
loop_
_entity_poly.entity_id
_entity_poly.type
_entity_poly.pdbx_seq_one_letter_code
_entity_poly.pdbx_strand_id
1 'polypeptide(L)'
;MFDANTVKLGIAPIGWCNDDMPELGAENTFKQTVSEMALAGFAGCEIGNKYPADPAELKAQLDLRGMRIASRWFSSFLITRPYEEVEAAFVKELEFLANLGADRINVSEQSYSIQGQMDTPVLTGGHKHVMDEREWGLLCDGLNRLGRAAADRGFRLCFHHHMGTVVQTAEETDRMMANTDPRYVFLC
;
A
#
# COMPACT_ATOMS: atom_id res chain seq x y z
N MET A 1 -17.10 -1.85 22.54
CA MET A 1 -16.21 -0.66 22.46
C MET A 1 -14.79 -1.18 22.40
N PHE A 2 -13.96 -0.73 21.46
CA PHE A 2 -12.56 -1.17 21.38
C PHE A 2 -11.78 -0.60 22.58
N ASP A 3 -10.90 -1.42 23.15
CA ASP A 3 -9.95 -0.93 24.14
C ASP A 3 -8.81 -0.20 23.42
N ALA A 4 -8.72 1.11 23.62
CA ALA A 4 -7.70 1.97 23.00
C ALA A 4 -6.26 1.62 23.45
N ASN A 5 -6.07 0.81 24.48
CA ASN A 5 -4.75 0.31 24.85
C ASN A 5 -4.29 -0.83 23.95
N THR A 6 -5.21 -1.63 23.44
CA THR A 6 -4.93 -2.82 22.63
C THR A 6 -5.17 -2.60 21.15
N VAL A 7 -6.14 -1.75 20.76
CA VAL A 7 -6.48 -1.42 19.37
C VAL A 7 -6.07 0.01 19.06
N LYS A 8 -5.18 0.19 18.10
CA LYS A 8 -4.75 1.49 17.60
C LYS A 8 -5.37 1.75 16.25
N LEU A 9 -6.06 2.88 16.10
CA LEU A 9 -6.63 3.29 14.83
C LEU A 9 -5.59 4.04 14.01
N GLY A 10 -5.47 3.69 12.75
CA GLY A 10 -4.67 4.39 11.75
C GLY A 10 -5.54 4.88 10.60
N ILE A 11 -5.02 5.81 9.82
CA ILE A 11 -5.74 6.38 8.67
C ILE A 11 -4.78 6.71 7.54
N ALA A 12 -5.24 6.57 6.29
CA ALA A 12 -4.52 7.04 5.12
C ALA A 12 -4.75 8.55 4.89
N PRO A 13 -3.78 9.27 4.32
CA PRO A 13 -3.90 10.72 4.08
C PRO A 13 -4.87 11.12 2.96
N ILE A 14 -5.41 10.16 2.23
CA ILE A 14 -6.21 10.36 1.02
C ILE A 14 -7.46 11.25 1.25
N GLY A 15 -7.98 11.30 2.47
CA GLY A 15 -9.08 12.20 2.86
C GLY A 15 -8.68 13.68 2.97
N TRP A 16 -7.38 13.99 3.07
CA TRP A 16 -6.81 15.34 3.10
C TRP A 16 -6.11 15.71 1.80
N CYS A 17 -5.40 14.77 1.21
CA CYS A 17 -4.60 14.94 0.01
C CYS A 17 -4.76 13.69 -0.83
N ASN A 18 -5.42 13.81 -1.97
CA ASN A 18 -5.66 12.66 -2.83
C ASN A 18 -4.47 12.43 -3.76
N ASP A 19 -3.87 11.25 -3.69
CA ASP A 19 -2.69 10.90 -4.50
C ASP A 19 -3.07 10.57 -5.95
N ASP A 20 -4.31 10.10 -6.20
CA ASP A 20 -4.83 9.81 -7.55
C ASP A 20 -5.43 11.05 -8.23
N MET A 21 -5.92 12.01 -7.45
CA MET A 21 -6.50 13.29 -7.90
C MET A 21 -5.81 14.43 -7.14
N PRO A 22 -4.58 14.82 -7.54
CA PRO A 22 -3.73 15.74 -6.77
C PRO A 22 -4.31 17.14 -6.53
N GLU A 23 -5.29 17.55 -7.33
CA GLU A 23 -6.03 18.81 -7.15
C GLU A 23 -6.94 18.78 -5.91
N LEU A 24 -7.37 17.59 -5.46
CA LEU A 24 -8.19 17.45 -4.26
C LEU A 24 -7.30 17.50 -3.01
N GLY A 25 -7.45 18.58 -2.25
CA GLY A 25 -6.65 18.85 -1.06
C GLY A 25 -5.22 19.32 -1.37
N ALA A 26 -5.01 19.92 -2.56
CA ALA A 26 -3.70 20.46 -2.96
C ALA A 26 -3.17 21.50 -1.97
N GLU A 27 -4.06 22.27 -1.36
CA GLU A 27 -3.78 23.29 -0.35
C GLU A 27 -3.35 22.72 1.01
N ASN A 28 -3.72 21.48 1.33
CA ASN A 28 -3.40 20.88 2.61
C ASN A 28 -1.91 20.52 2.69
N THR A 29 -1.26 20.96 3.75
CA THR A 29 0.15 20.61 3.98
C THR A 29 0.28 19.29 4.75
N PHE A 30 1.42 18.64 4.64
CA PHE A 30 1.75 17.47 5.47
C PHE A 30 1.52 17.73 6.96
N LYS A 31 2.04 18.87 7.48
CA LYS A 31 1.92 19.21 8.91
C LYS A 31 0.47 19.41 9.36
N GLN A 32 -0.36 19.99 8.52
CA GLN A 32 -1.79 20.11 8.78
C GLN A 32 -2.44 18.73 8.82
N THR A 33 -2.24 17.93 7.78
CA THR A 33 -2.79 16.57 7.65
C THR A 33 -2.52 15.73 8.90
N VAL A 34 -1.27 15.60 9.30
CA VAL A 34 -0.92 14.76 10.47
C VAL A 34 -1.36 15.37 11.80
N SER A 35 -1.50 16.71 11.89
CA SER A 35 -2.06 17.35 13.08
C SER A 35 -3.55 17.07 13.23
N GLU A 36 -4.30 17.14 12.14
CA GLU A 36 -5.75 16.86 12.15
C GLU A 36 -6.02 15.37 12.40
N MET A 37 -5.22 14.47 11.85
CA MET A 37 -5.27 13.04 12.18
C MET A 37 -5.07 12.79 13.67
N ALA A 38 -4.05 13.41 14.28
CA ALA A 38 -3.79 13.27 15.71
C ALA A 38 -4.93 13.85 16.56
N LEU A 39 -5.47 15.02 16.20
CA LEU A 39 -6.62 15.64 16.88
C LEU A 39 -7.89 14.78 16.76
N ALA A 40 -8.06 14.05 15.66
CA ALA A 40 -9.15 13.10 15.49
C ALA A 40 -8.96 11.80 16.30
N GLY A 41 -7.81 11.62 16.97
CA GLY A 41 -7.52 10.48 17.82
C GLY A 41 -6.86 9.29 17.14
N PHE A 42 -6.35 9.45 15.91
CA PHE A 42 -5.59 8.40 15.25
C PHE A 42 -4.20 8.27 15.86
N ALA A 43 -3.77 7.03 16.08
CA ALA A 43 -2.47 6.68 16.66
C ALA A 43 -1.38 6.51 15.57
N GLY A 44 -1.78 6.46 14.30
CA GLY A 44 -0.84 6.30 13.19
C GLY A 44 -1.48 6.61 11.85
N CYS A 45 -0.64 6.62 10.82
CA CYS A 45 -1.08 6.88 9.47
C CYS A 45 -0.28 6.07 8.44
N GLU A 46 -0.82 5.99 7.26
CA GLU A 46 -0.12 5.58 6.05
C GLU A 46 0.69 6.75 5.49
N ILE A 47 1.76 6.45 4.74
CA ILE A 47 2.57 7.49 4.09
C ILE A 47 1.88 7.94 2.80
N GLY A 48 1.74 9.25 2.62
CA GLY A 48 1.27 9.87 1.38
C GLY A 48 2.35 10.68 0.67
N ASN A 49 2.04 11.17 -0.52
CA ASN A 49 2.97 11.85 -1.41
C ASN A 49 3.58 13.16 -0.85
N LYS A 50 2.89 13.82 0.08
CA LYS A 50 3.37 15.07 0.70
C LYS A 50 4.27 14.88 1.92
N TYR A 51 4.55 13.62 2.28
CA TYR A 51 5.34 13.31 3.47
C TYR A 51 6.84 13.53 3.22
N PRO A 52 7.61 13.95 4.23
CA PRO A 52 9.06 14.07 4.12
C PRO A 52 9.71 12.78 3.62
N ALA A 53 10.66 12.92 2.70
CA ALA A 53 11.43 11.78 2.19
C ALA A 53 12.54 11.34 3.16
N ASP A 54 12.97 12.22 4.07
CA ASP A 54 13.91 11.87 5.15
C ASP A 54 13.14 11.19 6.29
N PRO A 55 13.45 9.91 6.60
CA PRO A 55 12.76 9.19 7.67
C PRO A 55 12.98 9.80 9.05
N ALA A 56 14.12 10.45 9.31
CA ALA A 56 14.39 11.10 10.59
C ALA A 56 13.50 12.33 10.78
N GLU A 57 13.36 13.16 9.74
CA GLU A 57 12.44 14.30 9.74
C GLU A 57 11.00 13.83 9.91
N LEU A 58 10.57 12.85 9.11
CA LEU A 58 9.21 12.30 9.18
C LEU A 58 8.90 11.78 10.56
N LYS A 59 9.80 10.98 11.12
CA LYS A 59 9.64 10.42 12.48
C LYS A 59 9.50 11.52 13.52
N ALA A 60 10.36 12.53 13.50
CA ALA A 60 10.32 13.65 14.44
C ALA A 60 8.99 14.41 14.38
N GLN A 61 8.44 14.64 13.18
CA GLN A 61 7.14 15.30 13.01
C GLN A 61 5.97 14.47 13.53
N LEU A 62 6.02 13.15 13.41
CA LEU A 62 5.00 12.25 13.92
C LEU A 62 5.10 12.09 15.46
N ASP A 63 6.31 11.95 15.99
CA ASP A 63 6.56 11.84 17.43
C ASP A 63 6.00 13.04 18.20
N LEU A 64 6.13 14.28 17.67
CA LEU A 64 5.53 15.50 18.23
C LEU A 64 4.01 15.40 18.42
N ARG A 65 3.34 14.50 17.68
CA ARG A 65 1.89 14.32 17.67
C ARG A 65 1.44 13.01 18.29
N GLY A 66 2.38 12.24 18.85
CA GLY A 66 2.10 10.90 19.37
C GLY A 66 1.68 9.89 18.32
N MET A 67 2.02 10.15 17.06
CA MET A 67 1.67 9.30 15.91
C MET A 67 2.87 8.49 15.41
N ARG A 68 2.59 7.45 14.62
CA ARG A 68 3.60 6.63 13.95
C ARG A 68 3.15 6.21 12.55
N ILE A 69 4.08 5.75 11.74
CA ILE A 69 3.76 5.12 10.45
C ILE A 69 3.24 3.71 10.71
N ALA A 70 2.11 3.38 10.11
CA ALA A 70 1.52 2.05 10.13
C ALA A 70 1.95 1.24 8.90
N SER A 71 1.95 1.85 7.72
CA SER A 71 2.26 1.21 6.45
C SER A 71 2.57 2.24 5.36
N ARG A 72 2.89 1.73 4.18
CA ARG A 72 3.00 2.50 2.94
C ARG A 72 2.49 1.68 1.77
N TRP A 73 1.90 2.34 0.79
CA TRP A 73 1.57 1.77 -0.50
C TRP A 73 2.83 1.46 -1.31
N PHE A 74 2.87 0.28 -1.89
CA PHE A 74 3.86 -0.14 -2.88
C PHE A 74 3.18 -0.64 -4.15
N SER A 75 3.42 0.04 -5.26
CA SER A 75 2.99 -0.41 -6.58
C SER A 75 3.93 -1.49 -7.10
N SER A 76 3.48 -2.74 -7.14
CA SER A 76 4.21 -3.81 -7.79
C SER A 76 3.89 -3.84 -9.28
N PHE A 77 4.82 -4.40 -10.06
CA PHE A 77 4.71 -4.59 -11.50
C PHE A 77 5.22 -5.99 -11.86
N LEU A 78 4.79 -6.99 -11.10
CA LEU A 78 5.27 -8.37 -11.19
C LEU A 78 4.96 -9.04 -12.54
N ILE A 79 3.94 -8.57 -13.26
CA ILE A 79 3.54 -9.10 -14.55
C ILE A 79 4.38 -8.49 -15.69
N THR A 80 4.75 -7.20 -15.58
CA THR A 80 5.34 -6.43 -16.69
C THR A 80 6.81 -6.11 -16.52
N ARG A 81 7.40 -6.34 -15.34
CA ARG A 81 8.81 -6.07 -15.06
C ARG A 81 9.55 -7.33 -14.59
N PRO A 82 10.86 -7.41 -14.79
CA PRO A 82 11.67 -8.45 -14.18
C PRO A 82 11.50 -8.45 -12.65
N TYR A 83 11.35 -9.63 -12.07
CA TYR A 83 11.15 -9.77 -10.62
C TYR A 83 12.24 -9.08 -9.81
N GLU A 84 13.49 -9.18 -10.23
CA GLU A 84 14.66 -8.64 -9.54
C GLU A 84 14.60 -7.10 -9.43
N GLU A 85 14.02 -6.42 -10.42
CA GLU A 85 13.80 -4.98 -10.38
C GLU A 85 12.71 -4.62 -9.36
N VAL A 86 11.61 -5.40 -9.35
CA VAL A 86 10.51 -5.20 -8.41
C VAL A 86 10.98 -5.46 -6.99
N GLU A 87 11.72 -6.56 -6.75
CA GLU A 87 12.27 -6.89 -5.44
C GLU A 87 13.24 -5.82 -4.94
N ALA A 88 14.15 -5.33 -5.80
CA ALA A 88 15.09 -4.28 -5.41
C ALA A 88 14.38 -2.98 -4.98
N ALA A 89 13.31 -2.59 -5.68
CA ALA A 89 12.48 -1.46 -5.29
C ALA A 89 11.72 -1.73 -3.98
N PHE A 90 11.15 -2.92 -3.84
CA PHE A 90 10.42 -3.35 -2.66
C PHE A 90 11.30 -3.34 -1.40
N VAL A 91 12.52 -3.88 -1.49
CA VAL A 91 13.46 -3.91 -0.36
C VAL A 91 13.82 -2.50 0.11
N LYS A 92 14.02 -1.54 -0.80
CA LYS A 92 14.26 -0.13 -0.43
C LYS A 92 13.09 0.47 0.37
N GLU A 93 11.85 0.13 0.00
CA GLU A 93 10.69 0.57 0.76
C GLU A 93 10.62 -0.06 2.17
N LEU A 94 10.99 -1.35 2.29
CA LEU A 94 11.09 -1.99 3.60
C LEU A 94 12.17 -1.33 4.47
N GLU A 95 13.33 -1.00 3.92
CA GLU A 95 14.41 -0.30 4.63
C GLU A 95 13.95 1.09 5.10
N PHE A 96 13.24 1.83 4.25
CA PHE A 96 12.67 3.11 4.61
C PHE A 96 11.65 2.97 5.77
N LEU A 97 10.73 2.02 5.67
CA LEU A 97 9.72 1.74 6.69
C LEU A 97 10.34 1.25 8.01
N ALA A 98 11.40 0.46 7.95
CA ALA A 98 12.14 -0.01 9.14
C ALA A 98 12.69 1.16 9.96
N ASN A 99 13.22 2.20 9.30
CA ASN A 99 13.70 3.43 9.98
C ASN A 99 12.58 4.20 10.70
N LEU A 100 11.32 3.96 10.30
CA LEU A 100 10.14 4.56 10.92
C LEU A 100 9.47 3.66 11.95
N GLY A 101 9.98 2.43 12.13
CA GLY A 101 9.45 1.46 13.08
C GLY A 101 8.15 0.79 12.63
N ALA A 102 7.83 0.84 11.33
CA ALA A 102 6.72 0.10 10.75
C ALA A 102 7.10 -1.36 10.50
N ASP A 103 6.11 -2.24 10.46
CA ASP A 103 6.26 -3.67 10.24
C ASP A 103 5.33 -4.23 9.15
N ARG A 104 4.69 -3.35 8.38
CA ARG A 104 3.74 -3.69 7.32
C ARG A 104 3.98 -2.84 6.08
N ILE A 105 3.71 -3.44 4.93
CA ILE A 105 3.69 -2.76 3.64
C ILE A 105 2.45 -3.22 2.85
N ASN A 106 1.71 -2.26 2.30
CA ASN A 106 0.56 -2.54 1.46
C ASN A 106 1.01 -2.61 0.00
N VAL A 107 0.78 -3.74 -0.64
CA VAL A 107 1.19 -4.01 -2.03
C VAL A 107 -0.02 -4.13 -2.92
N SER A 108 -0.04 -3.42 -4.03
CA SER A 108 -1.03 -3.58 -5.10
C SER A 108 -0.34 -3.81 -6.42
N GLU A 109 -0.85 -4.74 -7.22
CA GLU A 109 -0.31 -5.01 -8.55
C GLU A 109 -0.83 -3.98 -9.55
N GLN A 110 0.07 -3.20 -10.13
CA GLN A 110 -0.25 -2.06 -10.97
C GLN A 110 0.07 -2.27 -12.46
N SER A 111 0.50 -3.48 -12.84
CA SER A 111 0.61 -3.82 -14.26
C SER A 111 -0.75 -3.68 -14.95
N TYR A 112 -0.77 -3.00 -16.07
CA TYR A 112 -1.99 -2.72 -16.85
C TYR A 112 -3.11 -1.99 -16.09
N SER A 113 -2.80 -1.35 -14.96
CA SER A 113 -3.79 -0.61 -14.19
C SER A 113 -4.37 0.55 -15.00
N ILE A 114 -5.68 0.71 -14.92
CA ILE A 114 -6.42 1.89 -15.42
C ILE A 114 -6.81 2.84 -14.27
N GLN A 115 -6.31 2.58 -13.06
CA GLN A 115 -6.42 3.52 -11.94
C GLN A 115 -5.84 4.88 -12.33
N GLY A 116 -6.54 5.96 -12.05
CA GLY A 116 -6.13 7.31 -12.45
C GLY A 116 -6.48 7.71 -13.90
N GLN A 117 -7.03 6.81 -14.71
CA GLN A 117 -7.59 7.15 -16.02
C GLN A 117 -9.02 7.68 -15.86
N MET A 118 -9.15 8.98 -15.56
CA MET A 118 -10.40 9.61 -15.12
C MET A 118 -11.58 9.41 -16.07
N ASP A 119 -11.32 9.31 -17.38
CA ASP A 119 -12.35 9.14 -18.41
C ASP A 119 -12.66 7.67 -18.74
N THR A 120 -11.99 6.72 -18.07
CA THR A 120 -12.14 5.29 -18.35
C THR A 120 -12.93 4.61 -17.23
N PRO A 121 -14.15 4.09 -17.51
CA PRO A 121 -14.93 3.36 -16.51
C PRO A 121 -14.21 2.10 -16.04
N VAL A 122 -13.99 1.94 -14.75
CA VAL A 122 -13.27 0.79 -14.16
C VAL A 122 -14.16 -0.45 -13.96
N LEU A 123 -15.49 -0.25 -13.88
CA LEU A 123 -16.46 -1.35 -13.60
C LEU A 123 -17.20 -1.83 -14.84
N THR A 124 -17.28 -1.00 -15.88
CA THR A 124 -18.07 -1.28 -17.09
C THR A 124 -17.22 -1.08 -18.33
N GLY A 125 -17.68 -1.64 -19.46
CA GLY A 125 -17.03 -1.43 -20.75
C GLY A 125 -15.82 -2.32 -21.04
N GLY A 126 -15.44 -3.22 -20.14
CA GLY A 126 -14.36 -4.20 -20.39
C GLY A 126 -12.97 -3.60 -20.59
N HIS A 127 -12.70 -2.44 -19.99
CA HIS A 127 -11.40 -1.74 -20.12
C HIS A 127 -10.32 -2.33 -19.24
N LYS A 128 -10.70 -3.00 -18.16
CA LYS A 128 -9.77 -3.65 -17.24
C LYS A 128 -9.08 -4.84 -17.92
N HIS A 129 -7.76 -4.93 -17.75
CA HIS A 129 -7.01 -6.11 -18.19
C HIS A 129 -7.45 -7.37 -17.44
N VAL A 130 -7.67 -8.46 -18.17
CA VAL A 130 -7.98 -9.77 -17.59
C VAL A 130 -6.77 -10.67 -17.77
N MET A 131 -6.20 -11.12 -16.67
CA MET A 131 -4.99 -11.95 -16.66
C MET A 131 -5.21 -13.33 -17.28
N ASP A 132 -4.26 -13.77 -18.09
CA ASP A 132 -4.13 -15.15 -18.51
C ASP A 132 -3.47 -16.02 -17.41
N GLU A 133 -3.37 -17.34 -17.67
CA GLU A 133 -2.78 -18.28 -16.69
C GLU A 133 -1.30 -18.03 -16.40
N ARG A 134 -0.55 -17.54 -17.38
CA ARG A 134 0.87 -17.19 -17.23
C ARG A 134 1.01 -15.95 -16.33
N GLU A 135 0.19 -14.95 -16.54
CA GLU A 135 0.17 -13.71 -15.74
C GLU A 135 -0.24 -13.98 -14.29
N TRP A 136 -1.23 -14.85 -14.07
CA TRP A 136 -1.58 -15.34 -12.75
C TRP A 136 -0.41 -16.04 -12.06
N GLY A 137 0.34 -16.87 -12.81
CA GLY A 137 1.55 -17.51 -12.30
C GLY A 137 2.60 -16.49 -11.88
N LEU A 138 2.89 -15.49 -12.72
CA LEU A 138 3.85 -14.42 -12.41
C LEU A 138 3.45 -13.62 -11.16
N LEU A 139 2.17 -13.25 -11.04
CA LEU A 139 1.66 -12.52 -9.89
C LEU A 139 1.81 -13.32 -8.60
N CYS A 140 1.25 -14.53 -8.55
CA CYS A 140 1.21 -15.32 -7.32
C CYS A 140 2.61 -15.77 -6.87
N ASP A 141 3.48 -16.17 -7.81
CA ASP A 141 4.86 -16.54 -7.51
C ASP A 141 5.66 -15.32 -7.03
N GLY A 142 5.51 -14.19 -7.72
CA GLY A 142 6.14 -12.93 -7.33
C GLY A 142 5.70 -12.47 -5.95
N LEU A 143 4.42 -12.50 -5.63
CA LEU A 143 3.89 -12.15 -4.29
C LEU A 143 4.45 -13.07 -3.20
N ASN A 144 4.51 -14.39 -3.44
CA ASN A 144 5.11 -15.34 -2.50
C ASN A 144 6.58 -15.03 -2.22
N ARG A 145 7.34 -14.67 -3.25
CA ARG A 145 8.76 -14.30 -3.13
C ARG A 145 8.93 -12.98 -2.39
N LEU A 146 8.17 -11.93 -2.74
CA LEU A 146 8.18 -10.64 -2.03
C LEU A 146 7.73 -10.79 -0.58
N GLY A 147 6.68 -11.57 -0.32
CA GLY A 147 6.19 -11.82 1.03
C GLY A 147 7.21 -12.53 1.91
N ARG A 148 7.99 -13.47 1.35
CA ARG A 148 9.12 -14.11 2.04
C ARG A 148 10.23 -13.11 2.33
N ALA A 149 10.61 -12.29 1.33
CA ALA A 149 11.61 -11.23 1.51
C ALA A 149 11.21 -10.20 2.59
N ALA A 150 9.91 -9.91 2.71
CA ALA A 150 9.34 -9.09 3.79
C ALA A 150 9.47 -9.80 5.15
N ALA A 151 9.04 -11.07 5.24
CA ALA A 151 9.07 -11.84 6.48
C ALA A 151 10.50 -12.02 7.02
N ASP A 152 11.49 -12.23 6.16
CA ASP A 152 12.91 -12.33 6.53
C ASP A 152 13.45 -11.03 7.17
N ARG A 153 12.75 -9.91 6.97
CA ARG A 153 13.06 -8.59 7.53
C ARG A 153 12.09 -8.16 8.65
N GLY A 154 11.22 -9.07 9.11
CA GLY A 154 10.24 -8.80 10.16
C GLY A 154 9.00 -8.03 9.71
N PHE A 155 8.76 -7.94 8.40
CA PHE A 155 7.60 -7.28 7.81
C PHE A 155 6.51 -8.26 7.40
N ARG A 156 5.28 -7.74 7.30
CA ARG A 156 4.15 -8.42 6.66
C ARG A 156 3.80 -7.71 5.35
N LEU A 157 3.74 -8.48 4.26
CA LEU A 157 3.17 -8.03 3.00
C LEU A 157 1.66 -8.18 3.08
N CYS A 158 0.93 -7.06 2.98
CA CYS A 158 -0.51 -7.02 2.92
C CYS A 158 -0.92 -6.66 1.48
N PHE A 159 -1.55 -7.60 0.77
CA PHE A 159 -2.00 -7.34 -0.59
C PHE A 159 -3.29 -6.52 -0.55
N HIS A 160 -3.30 -5.40 -1.27
CA HIS A 160 -4.43 -4.51 -1.43
C HIS A 160 -5.00 -4.68 -2.84
N HIS A 161 -6.12 -5.39 -2.97
CA HIS A 161 -6.88 -5.42 -4.21
C HIS A 161 -7.46 -4.03 -4.48
N HIS A 162 -7.44 -3.59 -5.74
CA HIS A 162 -7.82 -2.21 -6.03
C HIS A 162 -8.63 -2.09 -7.33
N MET A 163 -9.56 -1.14 -7.35
CA MET A 163 -10.32 -0.83 -8.56
C MET A 163 -9.38 -0.44 -9.71
N GLY A 164 -9.71 -0.90 -10.92
CA GLY A 164 -8.93 -0.62 -12.12
C GLY A 164 -7.64 -1.42 -12.26
N THR A 165 -7.32 -2.30 -11.30
CA THR A 165 -6.15 -3.20 -11.37
C THR A 165 -6.55 -4.60 -11.83
N VAL A 166 -5.55 -5.46 -12.01
CA VAL A 166 -5.74 -6.86 -12.43
C VAL A 166 -6.36 -7.73 -11.35
N VAL A 167 -6.32 -7.32 -10.08
CA VAL A 167 -7.05 -7.95 -8.96
C VAL A 167 -8.01 -6.93 -8.38
N GLN A 168 -9.26 -6.98 -8.81
CA GLN A 168 -10.31 -6.03 -8.46
C GLN A 168 -11.53 -6.70 -7.83
N THR A 169 -11.98 -7.83 -8.39
CA THR A 169 -13.22 -8.51 -7.97
C THR A 169 -12.99 -9.49 -6.83
N ALA A 170 -14.07 -9.93 -6.19
CA ALA A 170 -14.02 -10.95 -5.15
C ALA A 170 -13.41 -12.26 -5.69
N GLU A 171 -13.83 -12.68 -6.89
CA GLU A 171 -13.34 -13.91 -7.53
C GLU A 171 -11.83 -13.83 -7.85
N GLU A 172 -11.35 -12.66 -8.30
CA GLU A 172 -9.92 -12.45 -8.53
C GLU A 172 -9.12 -12.44 -7.22
N THR A 173 -9.67 -11.83 -6.17
CA THR A 173 -9.08 -11.83 -4.84
C THR A 173 -9.04 -13.23 -4.25
N ASP A 174 -10.13 -13.99 -4.33
CA ASP A 174 -10.19 -15.38 -3.87
C ASP A 174 -9.19 -16.25 -4.63
N ARG A 175 -9.08 -16.07 -5.95
CA ARG A 175 -8.10 -16.78 -6.77
C ARG A 175 -6.67 -16.46 -6.35
N MET A 176 -6.34 -15.19 -6.15
CA MET A 176 -5.02 -14.76 -5.69
C MET A 176 -4.69 -15.38 -4.33
N MET A 177 -5.60 -15.28 -3.36
CA MET A 177 -5.41 -15.85 -2.02
C MET A 177 -5.26 -17.37 -2.03
N ALA A 178 -6.01 -18.07 -2.89
CA ALA A 178 -5.91 -19.53 -3.02
C ALA A 178 -4.59 -20.01 -3.63
N ASN A 179 -3.88 -19.15 -4.38
CA ASN A 179 -2.63 -19.47 -5.07
C ASN A 179 -1.40 -18.80 -4.45
N THR A 180 -1.56 -18.14 -3.30
CA THR A 180 -0.44 -17.56 -2.53
C THR A 180 -0.29 -18.24 -1.17
N ASP A 181 0.88 -18.12 -0.57
CA ASP A 181 1.18 -18.73 0.73
C ASP A 181 0.67 -17.81 1.87
N PRO A 182 -0.32 -18.26 2.67
CA PRO A 182 -0.91 -17.42 3.73
C PRO A 182 0.06 -17.10 4.89
N ARG A 183 1.24 -17.70 4.91
CA ARG A 183 2.31 -17.34 5.86
C ARG A 183 2.99 -16.04 5.49
N TYR A 184 2.95 -15.65 4.21
CA TYR A 184 3.73 -14.54 3.65
C TYR A 184 2.88 -13.48 2.98
N VAL A 185 1.71 -13.83 2.44
CA VAL A 185 0.81 -12.91 1.75
C VAL A 185 -0.50 -12.81 2.53
N PHE A 186 -0.76 -11.62 3.05
CA PHE A 186 -1.97 -11.30 3.80
C PHE A 186 -2.87 -10.41 2.94
N LEU A 187 -4.19 -10.53 3.11
CA LEU A 187 -5.13 -9.62 2.47
C LEU A 187 -5.32 -8.37 3.36
N CYS A 188 -5.30 -7.22 2.71
CA CYS A 188 -5.63 -5.94 3.33
C CYS A 188 -7.09 -5.60 3.06
#